data_afc80210671ff69e6e871f66da6e79c6
#
_entry.id   afc80210671ff69e6e871f66da6e79c6
#
_cell.length_a   1.000
_cell.length_b   1.000
_cell.length_c   1.000
_cell.angle_alpha   90.00
_cell.angle_beta   90.00
_cell.angle_gamma   90.00
#
_symmetry.space_group_name_H-M   'P 1'
#
loop_
_entity.id
_entity.type
_entity.pdbx_description
1 polymer ?
#
loop_
_entity_poly.entity_id
_entity_poly.type
_entity_poly.pdbx_seq_one_letter_code
_entity_poly.pdbx_strand_id
1 'polypeptide(L)'
;LFRSAHSNDTISTNGQTISGLNDQIEKLKKELEDEKKKNDGVSDQISTYEALLNAYVYYTTNDVIKAGEALENINTSYLSDSAKQTYDTLNGSIADSYKEALYSQAYSSYSSGDYQSAIPTFQKLVGMDEAYRDGSAAYYLAQSFRKSGDLASAKPYYQYVVDNYAGTEKARTSKNYLAQEQ
;
A
#
# COMPACT_ATOMS: atom_id res chain seq x y z
N LEU A 1 65.92 -30.19 -18.60
CA LEU A 1 64.77 -31.08 -18.26
C LEU A 1 64.28 -30.90 -16.83
N PHE A 2 65.15 -30.76 -15.79
CA PHE A 2 64.70 -30.59 -14.40
C PHE A 2 64.02 -29.22 -14.08
N ARG A 3 64.37 -28.12 -14.76
CA ARG A 3 63.72 -26.81 -14.54
C ARG A 3 62.29 -26.72 -15.06
N SER A 4 61.97 -27.40 -16.14
CA SER A 4 60.61 -27.38 -16.71
C SER A 4 59.58 -28.19 -15.91
N ALA A 5 60.01 -29.31 -15.30
CA ALA A 5 59.17 -30.12 -14.44
C ALA A 5 58.76 -29.38 -13.16
N HIS A 6 59.72 -28.74 -12.49
CA HIS A 6 59.44 -27.94 -11.26
C HIS A 6 58.53 -26.72 -11.50
N SER A 7 58.66 -26.06 -12.67
CA SER A 7 57.80 -24.95 -13.07
C SER A 7 56.33 -25.42 -13.33
N ASN A 8 56.16 -26.62 -13.92
CA ASN A 8 54.81 -27.17 -14.19
C ASN A 8 54.09 -27.61 -12.90
N ASP A 9 54.85 -28.18 -11.93
CA ASP A 9 54.28 -28.55 -10.64
C ASP A 9 53.84 -27.33 -9.84
N THR A 10 54.60 -26.25 -9.87
CA THR A 10 54.25 -24.99 -9.22
C THR A 10 53.01 -24.35 -9.85
N ILE A 11 52.89 -24.35 -11.18
CA ILE A 11 51.71 -23.85 -11.90
C ILE A 11 50.47 -24.67 -11.57
N SER A 12 50.58 -26.00 -11.52
CA SER A 12 49.49 -26.90 -11.14
C SER A 12 49.01 -26.65 -9.71
N THR A 13 49.94 -26.54 -8.76
CA THR A 13 49.65 -26.25 -7.34
C THR A 13 48.96 -24.88 -7.18
N ASN A 14 49.44 -23.86 -7.87
CA ASN A 14 48.84 -22.53 -7.85
C ASN A 14 47.41 -22.56 -8.48
N GLY A 15 47.19 -23.32 -9.54
CA GLY A 15 45.88 -23.53 -10.15
C GLY A 15 44.87 -24.13 -9.18
N GLN A 16 45.28 -25.18 -8.43
CA GLN A 16 44.44 -25.79 -7.39
C GLN A 16 44.12 -24.82 -6.23
N THR A 17 45.12 -24.04 -5.81
CA THR A 17 44.93 -23.03 -4.76
C THR A 17 43.95 -21.95 -5.20
N ILE A 18 44.07 -21.43 -6.44
CA ILE A 18 43.14 -20.45 -7.02
C ILE A 18 41.71 -21.00 -7.10
N SER A 19 41.56 -22.24 -7.53
CA SER A 19 40.25 -22.93 -7.57
C SER A 19 39.65 -23.00 -6.16
N GLY A 20 40.38 -23.45 -5.16
CA GLY A 20 39.89 -23.53 -3.78
C GLY A 20 39.54 -22.17 -3.17
N LEU A 21 40.29 -21.11 -3.52
CA LEU A 21 39.96 -19.74 -3.08
C LEU A 21 38.68 -19.22 -3.76
N ASN A 22 38.48 -19.53 -5.03
CA ASN A 22 37.25 -19.16 -5.73
C ASN A 22 36.02 -19.83 -5.11
N ASP A 23 36.11 -21.13 -4.77
CA ASP A 23 35.02 -21.84 -4.10
C ASP A 23 34.69 -21.25 -2.74
N GLN A 24 35.71 -20.79 -1.98
CA GLN A 24 35.52 -20.10 -0.72
C GLN A 24 34.87 -18.73 -0.91
N ILE A 25 35.24 -17.99 -1.94
CA ILE A 25 34.63 -16.69 -2.27
C ILE A 25 33.14 -16.87 -2.60
N GLU A 26 32.76 -17.84 -3.40
CA GLU A 26 31.36 -18.09 -3.73
C GLU A 26 30.54 -18.53 -2.50
N LYS A 27 31.12 -19.32 -1.61
CA LYS A 27 30.48 -19.67 -0.34
C LYS A 27 30.24 -18.46 0.55
N LEU A 28 31.26 -17.59 0.71
CA LEU A 28 31.13 -16.38 1.52
C LEU A 28 30.14 -15.36 0.94
N LYS A 29 30.06 -15.26 -0.39
CA LYS A 29 29.04 -14.41 -1.05
C LYS A 29 27.63 -14.90 -0.72
N LYS A 30 27.41 -16.22 -0.77
CA LYS A 30 26.10 -16.81 -0.44
C LYS A 30 25.74 -16.58 1.03
N GLU A 31 26.69 -16.80 1.95
CA GLU A 31 26.49 -16.54 3.38
C GLU A 31 26.17 -15.06 3.66
N LEU A 32 26.83 -14.14 2.98
CA LEU A 32 26.55 -12.70 3.09
C LEU A 32 25.15 -12.35 2.59
N GLU A 33 24.70 -12.94 1.50
CA GLU A 33 23.36 -12.72 0.95
C GLU A 33 22.27 -13.26 1.90
N ASP A 34 22.49 -14.44 2.49
CA ASP A 34 21.56 -15.02 3.46
C ASP A 34 21.48 -14.18 4.76
N GLU A 35 22.62 -13.64 5.24
CA GLU A 35 22.62 -12.72 6.39
C GLU A 35 21.96 -11.39 6.10
N LYS A 36 22.13 -10.83 4.90
CA LYS A 36 21.38 -9.64 4.47
C LYS A 36 19.88 -9.87 4.51
N LYS A 37 19.39 -10.98 3.93
CA LYS A 37 17.96 -11.31 3.94
C LYS A 37 17.39 -11.46 5.35
N LYS A 38 18.15 -12.06 6.27
CA LYS A 38 17.73 -12.14 7.68
C LYS A 38 17.65 -10.76 8.33
N ASN A 39 18.64 -9.90 8.06
CA ASN A 39 18.68 -8.55 8.62
C ASN A 39 17.54 -7.67 8.08
N ASP A 40 17.24 -7.77 6.77
CA ASP A 40 16.10 -7.10 6.15
C ASP A 40 14.78 -7.57 6.79
N GLY A 41 14.62 -8.88 7.02
CA GLY A 41 13.43 -9.42 7.70
C GLY A 41 13.26 -8.95 9.14
N VAL A 42 14.35 -8.76 9.88
CA VAL A 42 14.30 -8.19 11.24
C VAL A 42 13.92 -6.71 11.19
N SER A 43 14.47 -5.95 10.24
CA SER A 43 14.12 -4.54 10.03
C SER A 43 12.64 -4.37 9.71
N ASP A 44 12.09 -5.19 8.81
CA ASP A 44 10.67 -5.18 8.45
C ASP A 44 9.77 -5.54 9.63
N GLN A 45 10.20 -6.49 10.47
CA GLN A 45 9.48 -6.84 11.68
C GLN A 45 9.44 -5.67 12.66
N ILE A 46 10.56 -5.01 12.91
CA ILE A 46 10.64 -3.84 13.81
C ILE A 46 9.70 -2.74 13.30
N SER A 47 9.81 -2.36 12.02
CA SER A 47 8.97 -1.30 11.44
C SER A 47 7.47 -1.62 11.51
N THR A 48 7.10 -2.91 11.40
CA THR A 48 5.72 -3.38 11.56
C THR A 48 5.21 -3.17 12.98
N TYR A 49 6.01 -3.51 14.01
CA TYR A 49 5.62 -3.28 15.40
C TYR A 49 5.59 -1.78 15.77
N GLU A 50 6.50 -0.98 15.23
CA GLU A 50 6.47 0.47 15.39
C GLU A 50 5.21 1.08 14.76
N ALA A 51 4.79 0.60 13.58
CA ALA A 51 3.56 1.04 12.94
C ALA A 51 2.32 0.69 13.80
N LEU A 52 2.28 -0.52 14.38
CA LEU A 52 1.20 -0.92 15.29
C LEU A 52 1.15 -0.07 16.56
N LEU A 53 2.30 0.23 17.14
CA LEU A 53 2.40 1.12 18.30
C LEU A 53 1.92 2.54 17.97
N ASN A 54 2.35 3.08 16.83
CA ASN A 54 1.94 4.40 16.36
C ASN A 54 0.42 4.45 16.10
N ALA A 55 -0.16 3.41 15.49
CA ALA A 55 -1.60 3.30 15.29
C ALA A 55 -2.35 3.36 16.62
N TYR A 56 -1.87 2.64 17.64
CA TYR A 56 -2.44 2.67 18.97
C TYR A 56 -2.35 4.06 19.64
N VAL A 57 -1.19 4.72 19.51
CA VAL A 57 -1.00 6.08 20.04
C VAL A 57 -1.96 7.06 19.36
N TYR A 58 -2.07 7.04 18.03
CA TYR A 58 -3.00 7.88 17.28
C TYR A 58 -4.46 7.60 17.65
N TYR A 59 -4.83 6.33 17.83
CA TYR A 59 -6.16 5.95 18.30
C TYR A 59 -6.48 6.56 19.69
N THR A 60 -5.56 6.43 20.65
CA THR A 60 -5.77 6.96 22.01
C THR A 60 -5.77 8.49 22.07
N THR A 61 -5.15 9.16 21.10
CA THR A 61 -5.17 10.62 20.95
C THR A 61 -6.30 11.12 20.04
N ASN A 62 -7.19 10.21 19.58
CA ASN A 62 -8.31 10.49 18.70
C ASN A 62 -7.92 11.05 17.31
N ASP A 63 -6.70 10.75 16.84
CA ASP A 63 -6.25 11.05 15.47
C ASP A 63 -6.57 9.85 14.55
N VAL A 64 -7.85 9.72 14.21
CA VAL A 64 -8.38 8.55 13.48
C VAL A 64 -7.76 8.40 12.09
N ILE A 65 -7.44 9.51 11.42
CA ILE A 65 -6.81 9.47 10.09
C ILE A 65 -5.43 8.83 10.19
N LYS A 66 -4.57 9.32 11.08
CA LYS A 66 -3.22 8.74 11.24
C LYS A 66 -3.26 7.33 11.81
N ALA A 67 -4.22 7.01 12.67
CA ALA A 67 -4.40 5.65 13.16
C ALA A 67 -4.69 4.68 12.01
N GLY A 68 -5.64 5.02 11.13
CA GLY A 68 -5.98 4.21 9.95
C GLY A 68 -4.81 4.09 8.97
N GLU A 69 -4.13 5.19 8.66
CA GLU A 69 -2.96 5.20 7.78
C GLU A 69 -1.81 4.32 8.32
N ALA A 70 -1.58 4.33 9.64
CA ALA A 70 -0.58 3.49 10.25
C ALA A 70 -0.95 2.00 10.15
N LEU A 71 -2.23 1.64 10.34
CA LEU A 71 -2.70 0.26 10.21
C LEU A 71 -2.60 -0.28 8.77
N GLU A 72 -2.85 0.54 7.76
CA GLU A 72 -2.76 0.13 6.35
C GLU A 72 -1.34 -0.31 5.94
N ASN A 73 -0.32 0.22 6.60
CA ASN A 73 1.08 -0.09 6.30
C ASN A 73 1.61 -1.31 7.06
N ILE A 74 0.78 -1.99 7.86
CA ILE A 74 1.18 -3.15 8.66
C ILE A 74 1.16 -4.42 7.82
N ASN A 75 2.31 -5.06 7.68
CA ASN A 75 2.39 -6.42 7.18
C ASN A 75 2.15 -7.42 8.32
N THR A 76 0.92 -7.90 8.43
CA THR A 76 0.52 -8.81 9.52
C THR A 76 1.28 -10.13 9.57
N SER A 77 2.01 -10.52 8.51
CA SER A 77 2.83 -11.73 8.52
C SER A 77 4.02 -11.64 9.49
N TYR A 78 4.46 -10.43 9.81
CA TYR A 78 5.54 -10.18 10.79
C TYR A 78 5.06 -10.08 12.24
N LEU A 79 3.74 -10.08 12.48
CA LEU A 79 3.17 -9.99 13.82
C LEU A 79 3.05 -11.36 14.48
N SER A 80 3.29 -11.42 15.79
CA SER A 80 2.89 -12.57 16.61
C SER A 80 1.36 -12.69 16.70
N ASP A 81 0.85 -13.84 17.12
CA ASP A 81 -0.61 -14.05 17.22
C ASP A 81 -1.28 -13.04 18.17
N SER A 82 -0.64 -12.70 19.29
CA SER A 82 -1.14 -11.67 20.19
C SER A 82 -1.14 -10.27 19.58
N ALA A 83 -0.12 -9.92 18.80
CA ALA A 83 -0.05 -8.65 18.11
C ALA A 83 -1.06 -8.56 16.94
N LYS A 84 -1.33 -9.67 16.25
CA LYS A 84 -2.41 -9.76 15.24
C LYS A 84 -3.78 -9.51 15.90
N GLN A 85 -4.04 -10.11 17.05
CA GLN A 85 -5.28 -9.87 17.80
C GLN A 85 -5.43 -8.39 18.17
N THR A 86 -4.33 -7.73 18.57
CA THR A 86 -4.33 -6.29 18.86
C THR A 86 -4.62 -5.48 17.61
N TYR A 87 -3.96 -5.83 16.49
CA TYR A 87 -4.23 -5.20 15.18
C TYR A 87 -5.70 -5.34 14.77
N ASP A 88 -6.26 -6.55 14.81
CA ASP A 88 -7.65 -6.82 14.42
C ASP A 88 -8.63 -6.04 15.30
N THR A 89 -8.39 -6.01 16.61
CA THR A 89 -9.23 -5.26 17.56
C THR A 89 -9.19 -3.75 17.26
N LEU A 90 -8.00 -3.20 17.06
CA LEU A 90 -7.83 -1.78 16.78
C LEU A 90 -8.43 -1.42 15.43
N ASN A 91 -8.14 -2.20 14.40
CA ASN A 91 -8.67 -2.00 13.04
C ASN A 91 -10.21 -2.04 13.03
N GLY A 92 -10.82 -3.01 13.70
CA GLY A 92 -12.28 -3.08 13.86
C GLY A 92 -12.86 -1.89 14.62
N SER A 93 -12.15 -1.38 15.64
CA SER A 93 -12.61 -0.25 16.45
C SER A 93 -12.64 1.08 15.70
N ILE A 94 -11.74 1.27 14.73
CA ILE A 94 -11.65 2.54 13.98
C ILE A 94 -12.28 2.50 12.60
N ALA A 95 -12.64 1.33 12.07
CA ALA A 95 -13.03 1.14 10.67
C ALA A 95 -14.09 2.14 10.18
N ASP A 96 -15.17 2.31 10.93
CA ASP A 96 -16.26 3.19 10.52
C ASP A 96 -15.89 4.68 10.73
N SER A 97 -15.23 5.02 11.83
CA SER A 97 -14.79 6.40 12.07
C SER A 97 -13.70 6.83 11.09
N TYR A 98 -12.87 5.91 10.64
CA TYR A 98 -11.85 6.18 9.63
C TYR A 98 -12.49 6.47 8.27
N LYS A 99 -13.45 5.65 7.81
CA LYS A 99 -14.21 5.91 6.59
C LYS A 99 -14.94 7.26 6.65
N GLU A 100 -15.54 7.58 7.79
CA GLU A 100 -16.22 8.87 8.01
C GLU A 100 -15.26 10.05 7.94
N ALA A 101 -14.09 9.94 8.56
CA ALA A 101 -13.06 10.98 8.54
C ALA A 101 -12.51 11.20 7.12
N LEU A 102 -12.24 10.11 6.36
CA LEU A 102 -11.85 10.17 4.95
C LEU A 102 -12.91 10.85 4.09
N TYR A 103 -14.19 10.48 4.28
CA TYR A 103 -15.28 11.12 3.55
C TYR A 103 -15.37 12.63 3.85
N SER A 104 -15.30 13.00 5.10
CA SER A 104 -15.37 14.41 5.54
C SER A 104 -14.21 15.23 4.97
N GLN A 105 -12.98 14.67 4.99
CA GLN A 105 -11.80 15.32 4.41
C GLN A 105 -11.94 15.51 2.89
N ALA A 106 -12.30 14.43 2.17
CA ALA A 106 -12.46 14.47 0.73
C ALA A 106 -13.59 15.41 0.30
N TYR A 107 -14.72 15.39 1.02
CA TYR A 107 -15.85 16.26 0.74
C TYR A 107 -15.54 17.74 1.04
N SER A 108 -14.76 18.03 2.06
CA SER A 108 -14.27 19.39 2.35
C SER A 108 -13.42 19.93 1.20
N SER A 109 -12.47 19.14 0.69
CA SER A 109 -11.65 19.48 -0.49
C SER A 109 -12.53 19.67 -1.74
N TYR A 110 -13.48 18.77 -1.98
CA TYR A 110 -14.43 18.88 -3.09
C TYR A 110 -15.26 20.19 -3.01
N SER A 111 -15.81 20.49 -1.85
CA SER A 111 -16.69 21.66 -1.65
C SER A 111 -15.96 22.98 -1.74
N SER A 112 -14.67 23.01 -1.40
CA SER A 112 -13.81 24.19 -1.59
C SER A 112 -13.29 24.36 -3.03
N GLY A 113 -13.58 23.39 -3.93
CA GLY A 113 -13.13 23.39 -5.32
C GLY A 113 -11.75 22.79 -5.53
N ASP A 114 -11.11 22.27 -4.49
CA ASP A 114 -9.84 21.55 -4.59
C ASP A 114 -10.07 20.08 -4.98
N TYR A 115 -10.44 19.89 -6.24
CA TYR A 115 -10.77 18.55 -6.77
C TYR A 115 -9.55 17.63 -6.83
N GLN A 116 -8.35 18.19 -7.03
CA GLN A 116 -7.11 17.42 -7.09
C GLN A 116 -6.78 16.76 -5.74
N SER A 117 -7.01 17.48 -4.64
CA SER A 117 -6.85 16.92 -3.29
C SER A 117 -8.00 15.99 -2.87
N ALA A 118 -9.21 16.21 -3.41
CA ALA A 118 -10.37 15.36 -3.12
C ALA A 118 -10.25 13.95 -3.76
N ILE A 119 -9.70 13.86 -4.97
CA ILE A 119 -9.61 12.62 -5.76
C ILE A 119 -8.92 11.50 -4.99
N PRO A 120 -7.66 11.62 -4.53
CA PRO A 120 -6.96 10.50 -3.88
C PRO A 120 -7.67 10.03 -2.61
N THR A 121 -8.25 10.93 -1.83
CA THR A 121 -8.97 10.56 -0.61
C THR A 121 -10.28 9.84 -0.90
N PHE A 122 -11.06 10.30 -1.90
CA PHE A 122 -12.23 9.55 -2.35
C PHE A 122 -11.87 8.21 -3.00
N GLN A 123 -10.79 8.13 -3.79
CA GLN A 123 -10.32 6.85 -4.36
C GLN A 123 -9.99 5.84 -3.26
N LYS A 124 -9.31 6.29 -2.21
CA LYS A 124 -9.00 5.46 -1.04
C LYS A 124 -10.28 4.94 -0.39
N LEU A 125 -11.23 5.84 -0.09
CA LEU A 125 -12.49 5.47 0.54
C LEU A 125 -13.33 4.51 -0.31
N VAL A 126 -13.45 4.75 -1.62
CA VAL A 126 -14.15 3.88 -2.56
C VAL A 126 -13.46 2.52 -2.69
N GLY A 127 -12.13 2.48 -2.62
CA GLY A 127 -11.37 1.22 -2.56
C GLY A 127 -11.62 0.41 -1.29
N MET A 128 -11.93 1.05 -0.17
CA MET A 128 -12.30 0.39 1.09
C MET A 128 -13.78 -0.03 1.10
N ASP A 129 -14.66 0.81 0.55
CA ASP A 129 -16.11 0.61 0.60
C ASP A 129 -16.78 1.41 -0.55
N GLU A 130 -16.96 0.74 -1.68
CA GLU A 130 -17.55 1.36 -2.88
C GLU A 130 -19.01 1.81 -2.64
N ALA A 131 -19.72 1.11 -1.73
CA ALA A 131 -21.09 1.42 -1.36
C ALA A 131 -21.20 2.53 -0.31
N TYR A 132 -20.09 3.09 0.17
CA TYR A 132 -20.12 4.03 1.27
C TYR A 132 -21.10 5.18 1.07
N ARG A 133 -21.99 5.35 2.07
CA ARG A 133 -23.11 6.31 2.08
C ARG A 133 -23.98 6.22 0.81
N ASP A 134 -24.41 5.00 0.47
CA ASP A 134 -25.23 4.70 -0.69
C ASP A 134 -24.62 5.24 -2.01
N GLY A 135 -23.32 4.94 -2.21
CA GLY A 135 -22.57 5.33 -3.38
C GLY A 135 -22.19 6.82 -3.44
N SER A 136 -22.38 7.58 -2.35
CA SER A 136 -22.02 9.00 -2.34
C SER A 136 -20.53 9.24 -2.53
N ALA A 137 -19.67 8.39 -1.96
CA ALA A 137 -18.24 8.49 -2.16
C ALA A 137 -17.87 8.32 -3.64
N ALA A 138 -18.41 7.31 -4.31
CA ALA A 138 -18.21 7.09 -5.75
C ALA A 138 -18.75 8.25 -6.59
N TYR A 139 -19.93 8.78 -6.25
CA TYR A 139 -20.49 9.96 -6.92
C TYR A 139 -19.58 11.20 -6.83
N TYR A 140 -19.10 11.54 -5.63
CA TYR A 140 -18.23 12.71 -5.47
C TYR A 140 -16.83 12.50 -6.04
N LEU A 141 -16.34 11.26 -6.09
CA LEU A 141 -15.13 10.90 -6.82
C LEU A 141 -15.30 11.19 -8.32
N ALA A 142 -16.40 10.72 -8.92
CA ALA A 142 -16.74 11.00 -10.32
C ALA A 142 -16.86 12.51 -10.58
N GLN A 143 -17.52 13.24 -9.70
CA GLN A 143 -17.65 14.70 -9.79
C GLN A 143 -16.29 15.40 -9.70
N SER A 144 -15.39 14.92 -8.83
CA SER A 144 -14.05 15.49 -8.69
C SER A 144 -13.21 15.30 -9.95
N PHE A 145 -13.22 14.10 -10.54
CA PHE A 145 -12.59 13.85 -11.83
C PHE A 145 -13.18 14.74 -12.93
N ARG A 146 -14.50 14.78 -13.06
CA ARG A 146 -15.15 15.61 -14.07
C ARG A 146 -14.79 17.09 -13.93
N LYS A 147 -14.82 17.63 -12.72
CA LYS A 147 -14.52 19.04 -12.46
C LYS A 147 -13.03 19.37 -12.60
N SER A 148 -12.14 18.39 -12.47
CA SER A 148 -10.72 18.53 -12.80
C SER A 148 -10.41 18.34 -14.29
N GLY A 149 -11.42 18.01 -15.12
CA GLY A 149 -11.27 17.81 -16.56
C GLY A 149 -10.98 16.37 -16.99
N ASP A 150 -10.91 15.42 -16.06
CA ASP A 150 -10.69 14.00 -16.36
C ASP A 150 -12.02 13.24 -16.47
N LEU A 151 -12.67 13.40 -17.63
CA LEU A 151 -13.95 12.77 -17.92
C LEU A 151 -13.83 11.25 -18.05
N ALA A 152 -12.70 10.77 -18.56
CA ALA A 152 -12.47 9.34 -18.73
C ALA A 152 -12.47 8.59 -17.40
N SER A 153 -11.78 9.13 -16.40
CA SER A 153 -11.74 8.56 -15.04
C SER A 153 -13.06 8.74 -14.28
N ALA A 154 -13.88 9.74 -14.60
CA ALA A 154 -15.18 9.95 -13.97
C ALA A 154 -16.21 8.88 -14.38
N LYS A 155 -16.18 8.44 -15.63
CA LYS A 155 -17.19 7.58 -16.26
C LYS A 155 -17.50 6.29 -15.49
N PRO A 156 -16.55 5.44 -15.07
CA PRO A 156 -16.84 4.20 -14.38
C PRO A 156 -17.55 4.42 -13.04
N TYR A 157 -17.24 5.48 -12.31
CA TYR A 157 -17.89 5.78 -11.02
C TYR A 157 -19.32 6.33 -11.21
N TYR A 158 -19.57 7.13 -12.24
CA TYR A 158 -20.94 7.51 -12.59
C TYR A 158 -21.77 6.29 -12.99
N GLN A 159 -21.20 5.37 -13.78
CA GLN A 159 -21.89 4.15 -14.18
C GLN A 159 -22.22 3.30 -12.97
N TYR A 160 -21.26 3.12 -12.04
CA TYR A 160 -21.51 2.41 -10.77
C TYR A 160 -22.71 2.99 -10.00
N VAL A 161 -22.80 4.32 -9.88
CA VAL A 161 -23.92 4.99 -9.18
C VAL A 161 -25.24 4.77 -9.90
N VAL A 162 -25.26 4.80 -11.24
CA VAL A 162 -26.47 4.53 -12.04
C VAL A 162 -26.96 3.10 -11.86
N ASP A 163 -26.04 2.15 -11.85
CA ASP A 163 -26.38 0.71 -11.82
C ASP A 163 -26.85 0.26 -10.43
N ASN A 164 -26.25 0.79 -9.37
CA ASN A 164 -26.50 0.32 -8.01
C ASN A 164 -27.50 1.18 -7.22
N TYR A 165 -27.72 2.44 -7.60
CA TYR A 165 -28.56 3.38 -6.85
C TYR A 165 -29.64 4.02 -7.73
N ALA A 166 -30.22 3.24 -8.64
CA ALA A 166 -31.30 3.68 -9.53
C ALA A 166 -32.45 4.34 -8.74
N GLY A 167 -32.95 5.47 -9.25
CA GLY A 167 -34.01 6.25 -8.60
C GLY A 167 -33.55 7.35 -7.65
N THR A 168 -32.26 7.38 -7.28
CA THR A 168 -31.67 8.49 -6.52
C THR A 168 -31.40 9.70 -7.40
N GLU A 169 -31.31 10.88 -6.80
CA GLU A 169 -30.91 12.10 -7.50
C GLU A 169 -29.49 12.00 -8.07
N LYS A 170 -28.56 11.37 -7.32
CA LYS A 170 -27.20 11.13 -7.76
C LYS A 170 -27.14 10.24 -9.00
N ALA A 171 -27.93 9.17 -9.04
CA ALA A 171 -28.02 8.31 -10.22
C ALA A 171 -28.59 9.05 -11.44
N ARG A 172 -29.63 9.86 -11.24
CA ARG A 172 -30.20 10.68 -12.33
C ARG A 172 -29.20 11.68 -12.88
N THR A 173 -28.46 12.36 -11.99
CA THR A 173 -27.42 13.30 -12.36
C THR A 173 -26.26 12.61 -13.07
N SER A 174 -25.83 11.46 -12.58
CA SER A 174 -24.79 10.63 -13.20
C SER A 174 -25.17 10.20 -14.61
N LYS A 175 -26.42 9.75 -14.80
CA LYS A 175 -26.95 9.37 -16.13
C LYS A 175 -26.93 10.53 -17.12
N ASN A 176 -27.26 11.74 -16.67
CA ASN A 176 -27.21 12.93 -17.51
C ASN A 176 -25.77 13.26 -17.96
N TYR A 177 -24.79 13.13 -17.07
CA TYR A 177 -23.38 13.33 -17.46
C TYR A 177 -22.89 12.27 -18.44
N LEU A 178 -23.21 11.00 -18.22
CA LEU A 178 -22.84 9.91 -19.14
C LEU A 178 -23.45 10.10 -20.55
N ALA A 179 -24.64 10.70 -20.66
CA ALA A 179 -25.29 10.98 -21.94
C ALA A 179 -24.70 12.18 -22.69
N GLN A 180 -24.08 13.12 -22.00
CA GLN A 180 -23.43 14.31 -22.61
C GLN A 180 -22.05 14.01 -23.20
N GLU A 181 -21.47 12.86 -22.85
CA GLU A 181 -20.10 12.45 -23.25
C GLU A 181 -20.11 11.35 -24.32
N GLN A 182 -21.24 11.09 -24.96
CA GLN A 182 -21.37 10.22 -26.14
C GLN A 182 -21.29 11.08 -27.43
#